data_68287766dfd7891b94871702c4f38aa9
#
_entry.id   68287766dfd7891b94871702c4f38aa9
#
_cell.length_a   1.000
_cell.length_b   1.000
_cell.length_c   1.000
_cell.angle_alpha   90.00
_cell.angle_beta   90.00
_cell.angle_gamma   90.00
#
_symmetry.space_group_name_H-M   'P 1'
#
loop_
_entity.id
_entity.type
_entity.pdbx_description
1 polymer ?
#
loop_
_entity_poly.entity_id
_entity_poly.type
_entity_poly.pdbx_seq_one_letter_code
_entity_poly.pdbx_strand_id
1 'polypeptide(L)'
;MHPHHDFVICAFVLQGQLTHVNTVGNLDQLSRGDFYVFSAGSGGKHSELNLRAENMNAIYIWFLPDQLYLPPTYHRAHFDAQSGRNQLVTLVGDAEGALPIPQDVRVLRFAGNLPSQKTYRLSSTRHGVYAFVIDGQATFNGTSLGKRDSAAVWGAETVEFSVGSESSDILFVETIM
;
A
#
# COMPACT_ATOMS: atom_id res chain seq x y z
N MET A 1 -23.14 -1.31 -0.96
CA MET A 1 -22.48 -0.21 -1.69
C MET A 1 -22.61 1.08 -0.88
N HIS A 2 -21.52 1.76 -0.58
CA HIS A 2 -21.47 2.97 0.24
C HIS A 2 -20.75 4.10 -0.52
N PRO A 3 -21.07 5.38 -0.23
CA PRO A 3 -20.52 6.52 -0.94
C PRO A 3 -19.23 7.05 -0.30
N HIS A 4 -18.40 7.62 -1.16
CA HIS A 4 -17.26 8.47 -0.80
C HIS A 4 -17.25 9.74 -1.66
N HIS A 5 -16.66 10.79 -1.15
CA HIS A 5 -16.47 12.06 -1.84
C HIS A 5 -15.13 12.65 -1.39
N ASP A 6 -14.30 13.08 -2.34
CA ASP A 6 -12.97 13.62 -2.07
C ASP A 6 -12.15 12.71 -1.13
N PHE A 7 -12.04 11.46 -1.54
CA PHE A 7 -11.44 10.40 -0.75
C PHE A 7 -10.76 9.37 -1.66
N VAL A 8 -9.58 8.93 -1.28
CA VAL A 8 -8.84 7.90 -2.02
C VAL A 8 -8.66 6.68 -1.15
N ILE A 9 -9.03 5.53 -1.67
CA ILE A 9 -8.92 4.23 -1.03
C ILE A 9 -7.90 3.38 -1.79
N CYS A 10 -6.85 2.94 -1.11
CA CYS A 10 -5.96 1.89 -1.58
C CYS A 10 -6.26 0.61 -0.83
N ALA A 11 -6.43 -0.50 -1.54
CA ALA A 11 -6.61 -1.80 -0.93
C ALA A 11 -5.59 -2.80 -1.45
N PHE A 12 -5.02 -3.60 -0.56
CA PHE A 12 -4.00 -4.62 -0.84
C PHE A 12 -4.50 -5.96 -0.33
N VAL A 13 -4.80 -6.90 -1.22
CA VAL A 13 -5.30 -8.22 -0.86
C VAL A 13 -4.15 -9.12 -0.42
N LEU A 14 -4.19 -9.57 0.81
CA LEU A 14 -3.15 -10.41 1.44
C LEU A 14 -3.49 -11.89 1.40
N GLN A 15 -4.79 -12.21 1.42
CA GLN A 15 -5.30 -13.58 1.43
C GLN A 15 -6.73 -13.64 0.92
N GLY A 16 -7.12 -14.75 0.30
CA GLY A 16 -8.46 -14.99 -0.21
C GLY A 16 -8.78 -14.17 -1.46
N GLN A 17 -10.05 -13.88 -1.65
CA GLN A 17 -10.56 -13.13 -2.80
C GLN A 17 -11.50 -12.01 -2.36
N LEU A 18 -11.22 -10.82 -2.83
CA LEU A 18 -12.04 -9.63 -2.67
C LEU A 18 -12.82 -9.37 -3.97
N THR A 19 -14.14 -9.29 -3.92
CA THR A 19 -14.96 -8.77 -5.01
C THR A 19 -15.19 -7.29 -4.77
N HIS A 20 -14.70 -6.45 -5.69
CA HIS A 20 -14.86 -5.00 -5.67
C HIS A 20 -15.76 -4.56 -6.82
N VAL A 21 -16.75 -3.72 -6.52
CA VAL A 21 -17.63 -3.09 -7.51
C VAL A 21 -17.72 -1.60 -7.22
N ASN A 22 -17.68 -0.75 -8.26
CA ASN A 22 -17.75 0.69 -8.10
C ASN A 22 -18.60 1.36 -9.18
N THR A 23 -18.93 2.64 -8.96
CA THR A 23 -19.72 3.47 -9.88
C THR A 23 -18.91 4.05 -11.04
N VAL A 24 -17.61 3.77 -11.11
CA VAL A 24 -16.75 4.10 -12.28
C VAL A 24 -16.87 3.01 -13.37
N GLY A 25 -17.64 1.95 -13.10
CA GLY A 25 -17.95 0.91 -14.09
C GLY A 25 -17.12 -0.36 -13.94
N ASN A 26 -16.49 -0.58 -12.79
CA ASN A 26 -15.66 -1.75 -12.55
C ASN A 26 -16.35 -2.78 -11.65
N LEU A 27 -16.17 -4.05 -12.01
CA LEU A 27 -16.46 -5.22 -11.20
C LEU A 27 -15.26 -6.16 -11.30
N ASP A 28 -14.51 -6.27 -10.22
CA ASP A 28 -13.27 -7.03 -10.19
C ASP A 28 -13.27 -8.10 -9.09
N GLN A 29 -12.64 -9.22 -9.39
CA GLN A 29 -12.27 -10.23 -8.41
C GLN A 29 -10.77 -10.14 -8.20
N LEU A 30 -10.38 -9.68 -7.02
CA LEU A 30 -9.00 -9.42 -6.63
C LEU A 30 -8.53 -10.54 -5.71
N SER A 31 -7.40 -11.14 -6.00
CA SER A 31 -6.79 -12.22 -5.25
C SER A 31 -5.53 -11.75 -4.53
N ARG A 32 -4.90 -12.62 -3.76
CA ARG A 32 -3.64 -12.31 -3.07
C ARG A 32 -2.61 -11.70 -4.03
N GLY A 33 -2.05 -10.56 -3.65
CA GLY A 33 -1.09 -9.79 -4.45
C GLY A 33 -1.75 -8.69 -5.29
N ASP A 34 -3.04 -8.80 -5.58
CA ASP A 34 -3.75 -7.73 -6.26
C ASP A 34 -3.97 -6.54 -5.32
N PHE A 35 -3.93 -5.35 -5.90
CA PHE A 35 -4.21 -4.11 -5.21
C PHE A 35 -4.87 -3.10 -6.14
N TYR A 36 -5.56 -2.12 -5.58
CA TYR A 36 -6.20 -1.06 -6.33
C TYR A 36 -6.09 0.29 -5.65
N VAL A 37 -6.28 1.34 -6.44
CA VAL A 37 -6.49 2.72 -6.02
C VAL A 37 -7.85 3.16 -6.56
N PHE A 38 -8.78 3.49 -5.69
CA PHE A 38 -10.07 4.09 -6.01
C PHE A 38 -10.11 5.52 -5.48
N SER A 39 -10.07 6.49 -6.38
CA SER A 39 -10.29 7.89 -6.06
C SER A 39 -11.77 8.21 -6.28
N ALA A 40 -12.49 8.51 -5.23
CA ALA A 40 -13.91 8.83 -5.31
C ALA A 40 -14.17 10.22 -5.91
N GLY A 41 -13.21 11.14 -5.85
CA GLY A 41 -13.27 12.46 -6.47
C GLY A 41 -14.56 13.19 -6.14
N SER A 42 -15.24 13.73 -7.15
CA SER A 42 -16.52 14.47 -7.03
C SER A 42 -17.71 13.62 -6.57
N GLY A 43 -17.50 12.34 -6.33
CA GLY A 43 -18.48 11.40 -5.78
C GLY A 43 -18.42 10.04 -6.46
N GLY A 44 -18.19 9.01 -5.68
CA GLY A 44 -18.19 7.64 -6.11
C GLY A 44 -18.77 6.70 -5.05
N LYS A 45 -19.29 5.56 -5.46
CA LYS A 45 -19.74 4.51 -4.55
C LYS A 45 -19.00 3.23 -4.88
N HIS A 46 -18.70 2.45 -3.85
CA HIS A 46 -18.16 1.11 -4.03
C HIS A 46 -18.72 0.11 -3.02
N SER A 47 -18.42 -1.13 -3.27
CA SER A 47 -18.68 -2.25 -2.35
C SER A 47 -17.52 -3.22 -2.43
N GLU A 48 -17.18 -3.78 -1.28
CA GLU A 48 -16.12 -4.76 -1.09
C GLU A 48 -16.72 -5.96 -0.39
N LEU A 49 -16.63 -7.11 -1.05
CA LEU A 49 -17.38 -8.31 -0.66
C LEU A 49 -16.44 -9.52 -0.64
N ASN A 50 -16.52 -10.29 0.42
CA ASN A 50 -16.04 -11.67 0.39
C ASN A 50 -17.20 -12.58 -0.02
N LEU A 51 -17.21 -13.04 -1.26
CA LEU A 51 -18.23 -13.94 -1.82
C LEU A 51 -17.77 -15.41 -1.78
N ARG A 52 -16.66 -15.70 -1.12
CA ARG A 52 -16.11 -17.05 -0.99
C ARG A 52 -16.25 -17.55 0.44
N ALA A 53 -16.14 -18.87 0.60
CA ALA A 53 -16.15 -19.51 1.92
C ALA A 53 -14.83 -19.30 2.68
N GLU A 54 -13.73 -19.05 1.95
CA GLU A 54 -12.42 -18.84 2.55
C GLU A 54 -12.33 -17.44 3.18
N ASN A 55 -11.50 -17.33 4.20
CA ASN A 55 -11.20 -16.04 4.84
C ASN A 55 -10.48 -15.11 3.88
N MET A 56 -10.93 -13.88 3.80
CA MET A 56 -10.29 -12.80 3.08
C MET A 56 -9.56 -11.89 4.08
N ASN A 57 -8.35 -11.47 3.73
CA ASN A 57 -7.56 -10.50 4.49
C ASN A 57 -7.02 -9.44 3.52
N ALA A 58 -7.26 -8.18 3.83
CA ALA A 58 -6.78 -7.04 3.05
C ALA A 58 -6.37 -5.89 3.97
N ILE A 59 -5.44 -5.06 3.50
CA ILE A 59 -5.10 -3.78 4.12
C ILE A 59 -5.79 -2.70 3.31
N TYR A 60 -6.45 -1.78 4.01
CA TYR A 60 -7.03 -0.57 3.45
C TYR A 60 -6.29 0.64 3.98
N ILE A 61 -5.89 1.52 3.08
CA ILE A 61 -5.27 2.81 3.40
C ILE A 61 -6.13 3.89 2.78
N TRP A 62 -6.43 4.91 3.56
CA TRP A 62 -7.25 6.02 3.15
C TRP A 62 -6.43 7.30 3.11
N PHE A 63 -6.57 8.04 2.01
CA PHE A 63 -5.89 9.32 1.83
C PHE A 63 -6.90 10.41 1.53
N LEU A 64 -6.64 11.60 2.06
CA LEU A 64 -7.35 12.81 1.66
C LEU A 64 -6.63 13.41 0.45
N PRO A 65 -7.32 13.72 -0.64
CA PRO A 65 -6.69 14.26 -1.85
C PRO A 65 -6.22 15.70 -1.67
N ASP A 66 -5.18 16.08 -2.40
CA ASP A 66 -4.67 17.45 -2.42
C ASP A 66 -5.62 18.41 -3.18
N GLN A 67 -6.44 17.85 -4.09
CA GLN A 67 -7.43 18.58 -4.86
C GLN A 67 -8.80 17.95 -4.71
N LEU A 68 -9.80 18.80 -4.51
CA LEU A 68 -11.20 18.38 -4.37
C LEU A 68 -11.89 18.31 -5.75
N TYR A 69 -12.99 17.57 -5.80
CA TYR A 69 -13.87 17.47 -6.96
C TYR A 69 -13.21 16.93 -8.24
N LEU A 70 -12.12 16.19 -8.11
CA LEU A 70 -11.51 15.50 -9.25
C LEU A 70 -12.49 14.48 -9.85
N PRO A 71 -12.37 14.12 -11.14
CA PRO A 71 -13.11 13.00 -11.70
C PRO A 71 -12.81 11.71 -10.93
N PRO A 72 -13.82 10.89 -10.62
CA PRO A 72 -13.57 9.58 -10.00
C PRO A 72 -12.73 8.68 -10.91
N THR A 73 -11.76 7.97 -10.33
CA THR A 73 -10.88 7.06 -11.07
C THR A 73 -10.70 5.73 -10.33
N TYR A 74 -10.38 4.70 -11.10
CA TYR A 74 -10.06 3.38 -10.56
C TYR A 74 -8.90 2.76 -11.34
N HIS A 75 -7.90 2.31 -10.62
CA HIS A 75 -6.73 1.62 -11.16
C HIS A 75 -6.43 0.39 -10.34
N ARG A 76 -5.99 -0.68 -10.98
CA ARG A 76 -5.57 -1.91 -10.30
C ARG A 76 -4.29 -2.47 -10.90
N ALA A 77 -3.55 -3.20 -10.09
CA ALA A 77 -2.36 -3.94 -10.50
C ALA A 77 -2.16 -5.18 -9.63
N HIS A 78 -1.14 -5.95 -9.97
CA HIS A 78 -0.70 -7.12 -9.22
C HIS A 78 0.75 -6.94 -8.77
N PHE A 79 1.02 -7.18 -7.48
CA PHE A 79 2.38 -7.30 -6.96
C PHE A 79 2.78 -8.76 -6.94
N ASP A 80 3.67 -9.14 -7.85
CA ASP A 80 4.31 -10.44 -7.82
C ASP A 80 5.50 -10.42 -6.84
N ALA A 81 5.29 -11.03 -5.67
CA ALA A 81 6.32 -11.15 -4.64
C ALA A 81 7.53 -12.00 -5.07
N GLN A 82 7.45 -12.74 -6.17
CA GLN A 82 8.58 -13.52 -6.69
C GLN A 82 9.51 -12.63 -7.54
N SER A 83 8.95 -11.86 -8.47
CA SER A 83 9.73 -10.96 -9.34
C SER A 83 10.30 -9.77 -8.57
N GLY A 84 9.59 -9.26 -7.56
CA GLY A 84 10.04 -8.19 -6.65
C GLY A 84 10.80 -8.67 -5.41
N ARG A 85 11.21 -9.94 -5.35
CA ARG A 85 11.82 -10.52 -4.15
C ARG A 85 13.10 -9.81 -3.73
N ASN A 86 13.19 -9.49 -2.43
CA ASN A 86 14.30 -8.76 -1.80
C ASN A 86 14.53 -7.35 -2.36
N GLN A 87 13.52 -6.79 -3.02
CA GLN A 87 13.52 -5.43 -3.52
C GLN A 87 12.40 -4.61 -2.87
N LEU A 88 12.65 -3.31 -2.71
CA LEU A 88 11.62 -2.35 -2.33
C LEU A 88 10.97 -1.84 -3.63
N VAL A 89 9.69 -2.19 -3.82
CA VAL A 89 8.94 -1.88 -5.04
C VAL A 89 7.90 -0.82 -4.74
N THR A 90 7.88 0.26 -5.51
CA THR A 90 6.80 1.27 -5.44
C THR A 90 5.56 0.73 -6.13
N LEU A 91 4.46 0.63 -5.40
CA LEU A 91 3.17 0.13 -5.89
C LEU A 91 2.22 1.26 -6.29
N VAL A 92 2.26 2.37 -5.53
CA VAL A 92 1.41 3.55 -5.77
C VAL A 92 2.28 4.79 -5.64
N GLY A 93 2.09 5.77 -6.50
CA GLY A 93 2.80 7.04 -6.49
C GLY A 93 3.50 7.33 -7.81
N ASP A 94 4.45 8.28 -7.78
CA ASP A 94 5.21 8.73 -8.95
C ASP A 94 6.43 7.83 -9.19
N ALA A 95 6.19 6.67 -9.79
CA ALA A 95 7.24 5.76 -10.26
C ALA A 95 6.76 4.97 -11.48
N GLU A 96 7.68 4.54 -12.33
CA GLU A 96 7.37 3.69 -13.48
C GLU A 96 6.70 2.39 -13.02
N GLY A 97 5.56 2.06 -13.61
CA GLY A 97 4.76 0.87 -13.28
C GLY A 97 3.92 0.97 -12.00
N ALA A 98 4.04 2.04 -11.22
CA ALA A 98 3.18 2.27 -10.06
C ALA A 98 1.80 2.77 -10.48
N LEU A 99 0.78 2.48 -9.64
CA LEU A 99 -0.55 3.06 -9.85
C LEU A 99 -0.55 4.55 -9.48
N PRO A 100 -1.20 5.39 -10.30
CA PRO A 100 -1.29 6.82 -10.02
C PRO A 100 -2.20 7.10 -8.82
N ILE A 101 -1.88 8.17 -8.11
CA ILE A 101 -2.65 8.70 -7.00
C ILE A 101 -2.60 10.24 -7.05
N PRO A 102 -3.71 10.97 -6.79
CA PRO A 102 -3.74 12.43 -6.87
C PRO A 102 -3.23 13.10 -5.57
N GLN A 103 -2.10 12.61 -5.05
CA GLN A 103 -1.45 13.12 -3.84
C GLN A 103 0.05 12.90 -3.90
N ASP A 104 0.78 13.70 -3.08
CA ASP A 104 2.22 13.50 -2.85
C ASP A 104 2.41 12.37 -1.82
N VAL A 105 2.21 11.14 -2.28
CA VAL A 105 2.30 9.92 -1.49
C VAL A 105 2.97 8.81 -2.30
N ARG A 106 3.70 7.94 -1.62
CA ARG A 106 4.19 6.68 -2.17
C ARG A 106 3.82 5.52 -1.27
N VAL A 107 3.30 4.46 -1.86
CA VAL A 107 3.14 3.19 -1.16
C VAL A 107 4.11 2.19 -1.77
N LEU A 108 5.00 1.65 -0.93
CA LEU A 108 6.00 0.70 -1.35
C LEU A 108 5.82 -0.62 -0.61
N ARG A 109 6.28 -1.71 -1.21
CA ARG A 109 6.28 -3.03 -0.57
C ARG A 109 7.63 -3.69 -0.71
N PHE A 110 8.07 -4.30 0.36
CA PHE A 110 9.22 -5.19 0.42
C PHE A 110 8.75 -6.60 0.78
N ALA A 111 9.06 -7.58 -0.05
CA ALA A 111 8.88 -8.99 0.26
C ALA A 111 10.21 -9.71 0.07
N GLY A 112 10.73 -10.35 1.12
CA GLY A 112 12.05 -10.94 1.06
C GLY A 112 12.25 -12.09 2.03
N ASN A 113 13.30 -12.88 1.76
CA ASN A 113 13.69 -14.05 2.57
C ASN A 113 15.21 -14.17 2.72
N LEU A 114 15.95 -13.16 2.36
CA LEU A 114 17.39 -13.07 2.57
C LEU A 114 17.71 -11.96 3.55
N PRO A 115 18.71 -12.17 4.43
CA PRO A 115 19.19 -11.09 5.29
C PRO A 115 19.58 -9.91 4.43
N SER A 116 19.03 -8.76 4.72
CA SER A 116 19.34 -7.53 4.00
C SER A 116 19.20 -6.33 4.91
N GLN A 117 20.07 -5.36 4.70
CA GLN A 117 19.96 -4.02 5.25
C GLN A 117 19.82 -3.05 4.08
N LYS A 118 18.87 -2.15 4.17
CA LYS A 118 18.57 -1.17 3.12
C LYS A 118 18.39 0.21 3.74
N THR A 119 18.81 1.20 2.98
CA THR A 119 18.52 2.60 3.26
C THR A 119 17.51 3.10 2.24
N TYR A 120 16.39 3.59 2.72
CA TYR A 120 15.39 4.25 1.91
C TYR A 120 15.54 5.77 2.06
N ARG A 121 15.71 6.48 0.94
CA ARG A 121 15.76 7.94 0.93
C ARG A 121 14.35 8.49 0.67
N LEU A 122 13.87 9.34 1.57
CA LEU A 122 12.59 10.02 1.41
C LEU A 122 12.66 11.00 0.23
N SER A 123 11.57 11.17 -0.46
CA SER A 123 11.45 12.07 -1.63
C SER A 123 11.54 13.55 -1.24
N SER A 124 11.26 13.89 0.01
CA SER A 124 11.32 15.25 0.54
C SER A 124 11.60 15.25 2.03
N THR A 125 12.25 16.31 2.53
CA THR A 125 12.44 16.55 3.97
C THR A 125 11.14 16.85 4.72
N ARG A 126 10.05 17.13 3.98
CA ARG A 126 8.70 17.31 4.55
C ARG A 126 7.96 15.99 4.71
N HIS A 127 8.50 14.91 4.19
CA HIS A 127 7.87 13.59 4.27
C HIS A 127 8.28 12.85 5.53
N GLY A 128 7.40 11.98 5.94
CA GLY A 128 7.68 10.89 6.84
C GLY A 128 7.33 9.55 6.19
N VAL A 129 7.77 8.48 6.77
CA VAL A 129 7.45 7.13 6.32
C VAL A 129 6.91 6.30 7.48
N TYR A 130 5.80 5.65 7.22
CA TYR A 130 5.18 4.66 8.10
C TYR A 130 5.48 3.27 7.55
N ALA A 131 6.04 2.38 8.36
CA ALA A 131 6.30 0.99 8.02
C ALA A 131 5.36 0.08 8.80
N PHE A 132 4.75 -0.88 8.12
CA PHE A 132 3.86 -1.89 8.69
C PHE A 132 4.32 -3.28 8.29
N VAL A 133 4.65 -4.13 9.26
CA VAL A 133 5.06 -5.52 9.03
C VAL A 133 3.83 -6.38 8.80
N ILE A 134 3.58 -6.76 7.55
CA ILE A 134 2.48 -7.64 7.16
C ILE A 134 2.72 -9.04 7.72
N ASP A 135 3.94 -9.55 7.54
CA ASP A 135 4.37 -10.87 8.02
C ASP A 135 5.88 -10.89 8.27
N GLY A 136 6.34 -11.79 9.17
CA GLY A 136 7.74 -11.90 9.55
C GLY A 136 8.18 -10.85 10.56
N GLN A 137 9.43 -10.41 10.46
CA GLN A 137 10.08 -9.47 11.37
C GLN A 137 10.96 -8.49 10.58
N ALA A 138 11.13 -7.29 11.12
CA ALA A 138 12.04 -6.28 10.59
C ALA A 138 12.62 -5.42 11.71
N THR A 139 13.76 -4.78 11.44
CA THR A 139 14.25 -3.67 12.26
C THR A 139 14.11 -2.40 11.42
N PHE A 140 13.52 -1.36 12.00
CA PHE A 140 13.25 -0.09 11.36
C PHE A 140 13.83 1.04 12.21
N ASN A 141 14.84 1.73 11.69
CA ASN A 141 15.66 2.72 12.43
C ASN A 141 16.06 2.23 13.83
N GLY A 142 16.58 1.02 13.93
CA GLY A 142 17.01 0.41 15.19
C GLY A 142 15.89 -0.16 16.07
N THR A 143 14.62 0.02 15.71
CA THR A 143 13.47 -0.54 16.43
C THR A 143 13.04 -1.86 15.82
N SER A 144 12.99 -2.92 16.61
CA SER A 144 12.51 -4.24 16.17
C SER A 144 10.99 -4.25 16.09
N LEU A 145 10.47 -4.74 14.97
CA LEU A 145 9.05 -4.86 14.66
C LEU A 145 8.74 -6.33 14.32
N GLY A 146 7.75 -6.89 14.97
CA GLY A 146 7.18 -8.19 14.66
C GLY A 146 5.97 -8.09 13.72
N LYS A 147 5.38 -9.23 13.42
CA LYS A 147 4.16 -9.30 12.59
C LYS A 147 3.05 -8.41 13.14
N ARG A 148 2.52 -7.52 12.28
CA ARG A 148 1.47 -6.53 12.56
C ARG A 148 1.90 -5.35 13.42
N ASP A 149 3.18 -5.27 13.76
CA ASP A 149 3.73 -4.05 14.33
C ASP A 149 3.98 -2.98 13.26
N SER A 150 4.08 -1.74 13.72
CA SER A 150 4.37 -0.61 12.86
C SER A 150 5.22 0.44 13.57
N ALA A 151 5.93 1.22 12.77
CA ALA A 151 6.65 2.40 13.24
C ALA A 151 6.59 3.51 12.19
N ALA A 152 6.73 4.75 12.61
CA ALA A 152 6.83 5.89 11.73
C ALA A 152 8.08 6.71 12.05
N VAL A 153 8.68 7.27 10.98
CA VAL A 153 9.84 8.15 11.07
C VAL A 153 9.56 9.40 10.24
N TRP A 154 9.82 10.55 10.82
CA TRP A 154 9.72 11.86 10.17
C TRP A 154 10.87 12.76 10.62
N GLY A 155 11.10 13.85 9.90
CA GLY A 155 12.22 14.76 10.18
C GLY A 155 13.59 14.13 9.87
N ALA A 156 13.64 13.13 8.99
CA ALA A 156 14.84 12.47 8.53
C ALA A 156 14.91 12.50 6.98
N GLU A 157 16.10 12.44 6.43
CA GLU A 157 16.29 12.31 4.97
C GLU A 157 16.26 10.84 4.53
N THR A 158 16.66 9.95 5.42
CA THR A 158 16.77 8.52 5.14
C THR A 158 16.23 7.71 6.30
N VAL A 159 15.76 6.52 5.95
CA VAL A 159 15.29 5.51 6.90
C VAL A 159 16.02 4.22 6.63
N GLU A 160 16.54 3.60 7.66
CA GLU A 160 17.15 2.29 7.57
C GLU A 160 16.16 1.20 7.96
N PHE A 161 16.14 0.12 7.19
CA PHE A 161 15.46 -1.09 7.60
C PHE A 161 16.29 -2.34 7.29
N SER A 162 16.10 -3.34 8.09
CA SER A 162 16.74 -4.64 7.89
C SER A 162 15.77 -5.78 8.16
N VAL A 163 15.99 -6.87 7.46
CA VAL A 163 15.28 -8.14 7.64
C VAL A 163 16.29 -9.27 7.83
N GLY A 164 15.90 -10.28 8.60
CA GLY A 164 16.69 -11.47 8.86
C GLY A 164 16.54 -12.53 7.76
N SER A 165 16.92 -13.77 8.09
CA SER A 165 16.84 -14.92 7.19
C SER A 165 15.42 -15.49 7.02
N GLU A 166 14.48 -15.09 7.86
CA GLU A 166 13.07 -15.47 7.73
C GLU A 166 12.37 -14.58 6.72
N SER A 167 11.33 -15.13 6.08
CA SER A 167 10.51 -14.34 5.15
C SER A 167 9.88 -13.16 5.86
N SER A 168 10.02 -11.98 5.28
CA SER A 168 9.42 -10.76 5.76
C SER A 168 8.66 -10.07 4.64
N ASP A 169 7.51 -9.49 4.99
CA ASP A 169 6.64 -8.74 4.09
C ASP A 169 6.24 -7.43 4.78
N ILE A 170 6.64 -6.31 4.20
CA ILE A 170 6.52 -4.99 4.83
C ILE A 170 5.90 -4.02 3.82
N LEU A 171 4.92 -3.26 4.27
CA LEU A 171 4.33 -2.14 3.54
C LEU A 171 4.88 -0.84 4.11
N PHE A 172 5.28 0.07 3.22
CA PHE A 172 5.72 1.41 3.58
C PHE A 172 4.77 2.43 2.97
N VAL A 173 4.44 3.46 3.72
CA VAL A 173 3.68 4.60 3.25
C VAL A 173 4.51 5.85 3.52
N GLU A 174 4.98 6.49 2.47
CA GLU A 174 5.63 7.78 2.54
C GLU A 174 4.64 8.87 2.18
N THR A 175 4.54 9.91 3.00
CA THR A 175 3.63 11.03 2.78
C THR A 175 4.14 12.31 3.47
N ILE A 176 3.55 13.43 3.13
CA ILE A 176 3.77 14.72 3.81
C ILE A 176 3.32 14.61 5.27
N MET A 177 4.12 15.18 6.18
CA MET A 177 3.86 15.24 7.61
C MET A 177 3.45 16.65 8.04
#